data_6771305416167c863970c88584e407a1
#
_entry.id   6771305416167c863970c88584e407a1
#
_cell.length_a   1.000
_cell.length_b   1.000
_cell.length_c   1.000
_cell.angle_alpha   90.00
_cell.angle_beta   90.00
_cell.angle_gamma   90.00
#
_symmetry.space_group_name_H-M   'P 1'
#
loop_
_entity.id
_entity.type
_entity.pdbx_description
1 polymer ?
#
loop_
_entity_poly.entity_id
_entity_poly.type
_entity_poly.pdbx_seq_one_letter_code
_entity_poly.pdbx_strand_id
1 'polypeptide(L)'
;HVLPSPNDDRALTATEELWNKFCTGSTTSLSGFADSARVCAQLTEEVGQTDLKRLGQGLGAVANWLAEDSTRFSDTVAMEVATAILLLQNAQESFKRLGTDFAQQVDLMVARLYACIAGKPAADDAGIPLLDEMTRRAQEKLLVGQVGREIQNNLAQIEQALDGFFR
;
A
#
# COMPACT_ATOMS: atom_id res chain seq x y z
N HIS A 1 14.56 -18.80 12.03
CA HIS A 1 13.19 -18.30 11.90
C HIS A 1 12.78 -17.53 13.15
N VAL A 2 12.46 -16.27 12.98
CA VAL A 2 12.03 -15.38 14.06
C VAL A 2 10.53 -15.10 13.85
N LEU A 3 9.73 -15.23 14.92
CA LEU A 3 8.32 -14.89 14.86
C LEU A 3 8.16 -13.38 14.65
N PRO A 4 7.09 -12.94 13.94
CA PRO A 4 6.79 -11.52 13.83
C PRO A 4 6.68 -10.86 15.21
N SER A 5 7.22 -9.67 15.34
CA SER A 5 7.30 -8.95 16.61
C SER A 5 6.40 -7.70 16.59
N PRO A 6 6.16 -7.04 17.73
CA PRO A 6 5.46 -5.76 17.76
C PRO A 6 6.13 -4.68 16.90
N ASN A 7 7.44 -4.76 16.65
CA ASN A 7 8.13 -3.83 15.75
C ASN A 7 7.67 -4.02 14.30
N ASP A 8 7.35 -5.25 13.89
CA ASP A 8 6.82 -5.55 12.57
C ASP A 8 5.45 -4.88 12.39
N ASP A 9 4.57 -4.95 13.40
CA ASP A 9 3.28 -4.26 13.39
C ASP A 9 3.43 -2.75 13.25
N ARG A 10 4.37 -2.15 13.99
CA ARG A 10 4.63 -0.71 13.92
C ARG A 10 5.11 -0.29 12.53
N ALA A 11 6.00 -1.09 11.94
CA ALA A 11 6.51 -0.80 10.60
C ALA A 11 5.41 -0.86 9.56
N LEU A 12 4.54 -1.88 9.63
CA LEU A 12 3.41 -2.00 8.71
C LEU A 12 2.39 -0.87 8.89
N THR A 13 2.08 -0.52 10.13
CA THR A 13 1.16 0.58 10.44
C THR A 13 1.71 1.91 9.92
N ALA A 14 3.00 2.18 10.15
CA ALA A 14 3.65 3.39 9.65
C ALA A 14 3.64 3.44 8.12
N THR A 15 3.90 2.30 7.47
CA THR A 15 3.89 2.20 6.01
C THR A 15 2.50 2.50 5.45
N GLU A 16 1.46 1.94 6.05
CA GLU A 16 0.07 2.21 5.65
C GLU A 16 -0.30 3.68 5.84
N GLU A 17 0.02 4.26 6.99
CA GLU A 17 -0.29 5.67 7.26
C GLU A 17 0.39 6.60 6.28
N LEU A 18 1.68 6.37 5.99
CA LEU A 18 2.44 7.19 5.04
C LEU A 18 1.90 7.05 3.63
N TRP A 19 1.52 5.83 3.24
CA TRP A 19 0.90 5.60 1.94
C TRP A 19 -0.43 6.34 1.81
N ASN A 20 -1.28 6.26 2.82
CA ASN A 20 -2.56 6.95 2.84
C ASN A 20 -2.38 8.47 2.76
N LYS A 21 -1.41 9.03 3.49
CA LYS A 21 -1.08 10.46 3.43
C LYS A 21 -0.62 10.86 2.03
N PHE A 22 0.25 10.06 1.42
CA PHE A 22 0.71 10.34 0.06
C PHE A 22 -0.45 10.31 -0.94
N CYS A 23 -1.31 9.30 -0.86
CA CYS A 23 -2.48 9.16 -1.75
C CYS A 23 -3.48 10.30 -1.58
N THR A 24 -3.57 10.91 -0.40
CA THR A 24 -4.47 12.04 -0.15
C THR A 24 -3.82 13.40 -0.42
N GLY A 25 -2.63 13.44 -0.98
CA GLY A 25 -2.02 14.66 -1.49
C GLY A 25 -0.76 15.13 -0.77
N SER A 26 -0.29 14.43 0.26
CA SER A 26 0.95 14.77 0.96
C SER A 26 2.17 14.23 0.22
N THR A 27 2.69 15.00 -0.73
CA THR A 27 3.84 14.58 -1.55
C THR A 27 5.10 14.34 -0.74
N THR A 28 5.24 15.03 0.40
CA THR A 28 6.38 14.85 1.31
C THR A 28 6.38 13.49 2.00
N SER A 29 5.25 12.81 2.06
CA SER A 29 5.13 11.49 2.69
C SER A 29 5.74 10.36 1.85
N LEU A 30 6.04 10.60 0.57
CA LEU A 30 6.57 9.56 -0.31
C LEU A 30 7.94 9.05 0.14
N SER A 31 8.84 9.95 0.51
CA SER A 31 10.16 9.57 1.03
C SER A 31 10.06 8.72 2.30
N GLY A 32 9.22 9.14 3.24
CA GLY A 32 8.97 8.38 4.46
C GLY A 32 8.34 7.03 4.18
N PHE A 33 7.41 6.97 3.22
CA PHE A 33 6.82 5.72 2.79
C PHE A 33 7.90 4.76 2.24
N ALA A 34 8.77 5.24 1.36
CA ALA A 34 9.82 4.41 0.78
C ALA A 34 10.78 3.87 1.85
N ASP A 35 11.15 4.71 2.83
CA ASP A 35 12.00 4.29 3.94
C ASP A 35 11.30 3.22 4.80
N SER A 36 10.02 3.43 5.10
CA SER A 36 9.24 2.48 5.88
C SER A 36 9.03 1.15 5.16
N ALA A 37 8.80 1.20 3.84
CA ALA A 37 8.68 -0.02 3.02
C ALA A 37 9.98 -0.83 3.00
N ARG A 38 11.14 -0.15 2.97
CA ARG A 38 12.43 -0.83 3.09
C ARG A 38 12.61 -1.52 4.44
N VAL A 39 12.17 -0.87 5.51
CA VAL A 39 12.19 -1.49 6.85
C VAL A 39 11.30 -2.73 6.86
N CYS A 40 10.10 -2.66 6.30
CA CYS A 40 9.21 -3.82 6.18
C CYS A 40 9.87 -4.96 5.40
N ALA A 41 10.52 -4.65 4.28
CA ALA A 41 11.22 -5.65 3.47
C ALA A 41 12.31 -6.36 4.29
N GLN A 42 13.07 -5.60 5.06
CA GLN A 42 14.13 -6.11 5.92
C GLN A 42 13.57 -7.01 7.04
N LEU A 43 12.49 -6.58 7.68
CA LEU A 43 11.84 -7.35 8.73
C LEU A 43 11.25 -8.66 8.20
N THR A 44 10.66 -8.66 7.01
CA THR A 44 10.14 -9.88 6.38
C THR A 44 11.27 -10.86 6.03
N GLU A 45 12.44 -10.35 5.67
CA GLU A 45 13.63 -11.17 5.43
C GLU A 45 14.10 -11.85 6.72
N GLU A 46 14.10 -11.12 7.83
CA GLU A 46 14.51 -11.66 9.12
C GLU A 46 13.60 -12.78 9.62
N VAL A 47 12.32 -12.72 9.33
CA VAL A 47 11.36 -13.78 9.68
C VAL A 47 11.68 -15.09 9.00
N GLY A 48 12.23 -15.06 7.78
CA GLY A 48 12.72 -16.25 7.07
C GLY A 48 11.66 -17.06 6.36
N GLN A 49 10.41 -16.58 6.29
CA GLN A 49 9.36 -17.22 5.49
C GLN A 49 9.46 -16.70 4.05
N THR A 50 9.65 -17.62 3.09
CA THR A 50 10.00 -17.29 1.70
C THR A 50 8.97 -16.38 1.02
N ASP A 51 7.69 -16.68 1.17
CA ASP A 51 6.64 -15.91 0.50
C ASP A 51 6.49 -14.52 1.11
N LEU A 52 6.60 -14.42 2.42
CA LEU A 52 6.58 -13.15 3.13
C LEU A 52 7.74 -12.25 2.69
N LYS A 53 8.93 -12.83 2.56
CA LYS A 53 10.12 -12.13 2.06
C LYS A 53 9.90 -11.61 0.64
N ARG A 54 9.36 -12.44 -0.25
CA ARG A 54 9.06 -12.04 -1.63
C ARG A 54 8.09 -10.87 -1.69
N LEU A 55 7.03 -10.92 -0.87
CA LEU A 55 6.04 -9.84 -0.81
C LEU A 55 6.66 -8.54 -0.30
N GLY A 56 7.46 -8.62 0.76
CA GLY A 56 8.18 -7.46 1.29
C GLY A 56 9.13 -6.84 0.27
N GLN A 57 9.86 -7.67 -0.45
CA GLN A 57 10.78 -7.22 -1.52
C GLN A 57 10.02 -6.56 -2.67
N GLY A 58 8.87 -7.10 -3.06
CA GLY A 58 8.04 -6.52 -4.11
C GLY A 58 7.51 -5.14 -3.71
N LEU A 59 7.04 -5.00 -2.48
CA LEU A 59 6.60 -3.70 -1.96
C LEU A 59 7.75 -2.70 -1.94
N GLY A 60 8.92 -3.11 -1.44
CA GLY A 60 10.11 -2.26 -1.43
C GLY A 60 10.55 -1.82 -2.82
N ALA A 61 10.47 -2.72 -3.80
CA ALA A 61 10.81 -2.40 -5.19
C ALA A 61 9.88 -1.33 -5.78
N VAL A 62 8.58 -1.46 -5.57
CA VAL A 62 7.62 -0.44 -6.04
C VAL A 62 7.83 0.88 -5.32
N ALA A 63 8.08 0.85 -4.02
CA ALA A 63 8.33 2.05 -3.24
C ALA A 63 9.56 2.82 -3.74
N ASN A 64 10.66 2.12 -4.00
CA ASN A 64 11.87 2.74 -4.54
C ASN A 64 11.66 3.29 -5.94
N TRP A 65 10.98 2.53 -6.79
CA TRP A 65 10.66 2.94 -8.16
C TRP A 65 9.81 4.22 -8.17
N LEU A 66 8.83 4.30 -7.29
CA LEU A 66 7.96 5.48 -7.18
C LEU A 66 8.72 6.67 -6.58
N ALA A 67 9.57 6.43 -5.58
CA ALA A 67 10.37 7.48 -4.95
C ALA A 67 11.37 8.12 -5.89
N GLU A 68 11.85 7.39 -6.90
CA GLU A 68 12.74 7.93 -7.94
C GLU A 68 12.02 8.98 -8.81
N ASP A 69 10.73 8.80 -9.04
CA ASP A 69 9.95 9.71 -9.88
C ASP A 69 8.47 9.63 -9.47
N SER A 70 8.01 10.61 -8.72
CA SER A 70 6.65 10.65 -8.21
C SER A 70 5.58 10.77 -9.30
N THR A 71 5.96 11.17 -10.51
CA THR A 71 5.02 11.24 -11.66
C THR A 71 4.56 9.86 -12.11
N ARG A 72 5.22 8.79 -11.68
CA ARG A 72 4.83 7.40 -11.94
C ARG A 72 3.58 6.98 -11.15
N PHE A 73 3.16 7.79 -10.19
CA PHE A 73 1.96 7.51 -9.39
C PHE A 73 0.71 7.48 -10.28
N SER A 74 -0.16 6.52 -10.01
CA SER A 74 -1.45 6.38 -10.67
C SER A 74 -2.43 5.72 -9.71
N ASP A 75 -3.72 5.75 -10.06
CA ASP A 75 -4.74 5.07 -9.26
C ASP A 75 -4.47 3.56 -9.16
N THR A 76 -3.95 2.96 -10.23
CA THR A 76 -3.56 1.55 -10.23
C THR A 76 -2.43 1.29 -9.23
N VAL A 77 -1.39 2.11 -9.23
CA VAL A 77 -0.28 2.00 -8.26
C VAL A 77 -0.82 2.17 -6.85
N ALA A 78 -1.69 3.15 -6.62
CA ALA A 78 -2.27 3.39 -5.30
C ALA A 78 -2.98 2.15 -4.77
N MET A 79 -3.79 1.51 -5.61
CA MET A 79 -4.55 0.31 -5.26
C MET A 79 -3.63 -0.90 -5.03
N GLU A 80 -2.67 -1.12 -5.91
CA GLU A 80 -1.79 -2.29 -5.82
C GLU A 80 -0.93 -2.24 -4.56
N VAL A 81 -0.37 -1.08 -4.24
CA VAL A 81 0.41 -0.90 -3.01
C VAL A 81 -0.45 -1.09 -1.78
N ALA A 82 -1.64 -0.49 -1.75
CA ALA A 82 -2.56 -0.65 -0.60
C ALA A 82 -2.96 -2.11 -0.41
N THR A 83 -3.21 -2.85 -1.48
CA THR A 83 -3.54 -4.28 -1.43
C THR A 83 -2.36 -5.09 -0.88
N ALA A 84 -1.14 -4.80 -1.32
CA ALA A 84 0.06 -5.47 -0.82
C ALA A 84 0.25 -5.25 0.69
N ILE A 85 0.02 -4.03 1.17
CA ILE A 85 0.11 -3.71 2.60
C ILE A 85 -0.92 -4.52 3.40
N LEU A 86 -2.15 -4.60 2.91
CA LEU A 86 -3.20 -5.40 3.56
C LEU A 86 -2.85 -6.88 3.59
N LEU A 87 -2.27 -7.41 2.51
CA LEU A 87 -1.83 -8.81 2.47
C LEU A 87 -0.71 -9.06 3.49
N LEU A 88 0.24 -8.14 3.63
CA LEU A 88 1.27 -8.23 4.67
C LEU A 88 0.67 -8.21 6.08
N GLN A 89 -0.28 -7.32 6.35
CA GLN A 89 -0.96 -7.25 7.64
C GLN A 89 -1.72 -8.53 7.94
N ASN A 90 -2.43 -9.06 6.96
CA ASN A 90 -3.15 -10.33 7.10
C ASN A 90 -2.17 -11.49 7.37
N ALA A 91 -1.05 -11.53 6.67
CA ALA A 91 -0.02 -12.55 6.87
C ALA A 91 0.56 -12.50 8.29
N GLN A 92 0.73 -11.31 8.84
CA GLN A 92 1.26 -11.14 10.19
C GLN A 92 0.28 -11.63 11.24
N GLU A 93 -1.01 -11.30 11.10
CA GLU A 93 -2.06 -11.74 12.01
C GLU A 93 -2.23 -13.26 11.98
N SER A 94 -2.03 -13.87 10.82
CA SER A 94 -2.25 -15.30 10.59
C SER A 94 -0.95 -16.08 10.38
N PHE A 95 0.16 -15.59 10.89
CA PHE A 95 1.50 -16.09 10.56
C PHE A 95 1.62 -17.61 10.74
N LYS A 96 1.05 -18.16 11.81
CA LYS A 96 1.14 -19.60 12.11
C LYS A 96 0.26 -20.46 11.19
N ARG A 97 -0.61 -19.82 10.38
CA ARG A 97 -1.57 -20.49 9.51
C ARG A 97 -1.28 -20.30 8.03
N LEU A 98 -0.12 -19.72 7.70
CA LEU A 98 0.27 -19.50 6.32
C LEU A 98 0.54 -20.85 5.62
N GLY A 99 -0.09 -21.05 4.48
CA GLY A 99 0.02 -22.28 3.71
C GLY A 99 0.11 -22.02 2.22
N THR A 100 -0.29 -23.02 1.41
CA THR A 100 -0.26 -22.96 -0.05
C THR A 100 -1.09 -21.80 -0.63
N ASP A 101 -2.22 -21.47 -0.01
CA ASP A 101 -3.06 -20.38 -0.46
C ASP A 101 -2.32 -19.04 -0.36
N PHE A 102 -1.55 -18.85 0.70
CA PHE A 102 -0.73 -17.65 0.87
C PHE A 102 0.32 -17.55 -0.25
N ALA A 103 0.97 -18.65 -0.58
CA ALA A 103 1.96 -18.68 -1.67
C ALA A 103 1.34 -18.22 -2.99
N GLN A 104 0.12 -18.69 -3.30
CA GLN A 104 -0.60 -18.26 -4.51
C GLN A 104 -0.96 -16.79 -4.48
N GLN A 105 -1.41 -16.29 -3.34
CA GLN A 105 -1.73 -14.88 -3.15
C GLN A 105 -0.49 -14.01 -3.35
N VAL A 106 0.65 -14.43 -2.81
CA VAL A 106 1.92 -13.71 -2.97
C VAL A 106 2.39 -13.74 -4.41
N ASP A 107 2.33 -14.89 -5.09
CA ASP A 107 2.73 -14.99 -6.49
C ASP A 107 1.98 -13.98 -7.33
N LEU A 108 0.68 -13.89 -7.14
CA LEU A 108 -0.18 -12.98 -7.86
C LEU A 108 0.10 -11.53 -7.49
N MET A 109 0.19 -11.22 -6.20
CA MET A 109 0.44 -9.86 -5.73
C MET A 109 1.80 -9.34 -6.21
N VAL A 110 2.84 -10.16 -6.13
CA VAL A 110 4.18 -9.81 -6.62
C VAL A 110 4.15 -9.55 -8.13
N ALA A 111 3.45 -10.38 -8.89
CA ALA A 111 3.28 -10.16 -10.33
C ALA A 111 2.60 -8.82 -10.61
N ARG A 112 1.58 -8.46 -9.85
CA ARG A 112 0.87 -7.18 -9.98
C ARG A 112 1.78 -6.00 -9.65
N LEU A 113 2.59 -6.10 -8.60
CA LEU A 113 3.53 -5.05 -8.22
C LEU A 113 4.59 -4.82 -9.31
N TYR A 114 5.18 -5.88 -9.83
CA TYR A 114 6.18 -5.75 -10.90
C TYR A 114 5.56 -5.31 -12.23
N ALA A 115 4.30 -5.63 -12.47
CA ALA A 115 3.58 -5.11 -13.63
C ALA A 115 3.45 -3.59 -13.57
N CYS A 116 3.25 -3.00 -12.38
CA CYS A 116 3.25 -1.54 -12.19
C CYS A 116 4.60 -0.95 -12.61
N ILE A 117 5.69 -1.53 -12.18
CA ILE A 117 7.04 -1.06 -12.52
C ILE A 117 7.29 -1.17 -14.03
N ALA A 118 6.83 -2.25 -14.64
CA ALA A 118 7.00 -2.49 -16.07
C ALA A 118 6.03 -1.69 -16.95
N GLY A 119 5.05 -1.03 -16.36
CA GLY A 119 4.03 -0.29 -17.10
C GLY A 119 3.07 -1.19 -17.87
N LYS A 120 2.91 -2.45 -17.46
CA LYS A 120 2.03 -3.43 -18.10
C LYS A 120 0.75 -3.61 -17.29
N PRO A 121 -0.39 -3.90 -17.94
CA PRO A 121 -1.58 -4.26 -17.18
C PRO A 121 -1.35 -5.56 -16.42
N ALA A 122 -1.88 -5.62 -15.19
CA ALA A 122 -1.84 -6.85 -14.42
C ALA A 122 -2.63 -7.94 -15.14
N ALA A 123 -2.16 -9.19 -15.06
CA ALA A 123 -2.90 -10.32 -15.58
C ALA A 123 -4.27 -10.42 -14.90
N ASP A 124 -5.28 -10.82 -15.66
CA ASP A 124 -6.63 -10.99 -15.12
C ASP A 124 -6.66 -12.25 -14.25
N ASP A 125 -6.79 -12.07 -12.95
CA ASP A 125 -6.62 -13.11 -11.96
C ASP A 125 -7.92 -13.44 -11.23
N ALA A 126 -8.95 -13.62 -12.00
CA ALA A 126 -10.21 -14.08 -11.45
C ALA A 126 -10.01 -15.45 -10.76
N GLY A 127 -10.04 -15.48 -9.43
CA GLY A 127 -10.02 -16.76 -8.73
C GLY A 127 -9.28 -16.86 -7.41
N ILE A 128 -8.77 -15.76 -6.84
CA ILE A 128 -8.23 -15.78 -5.48
C ILE A 128 -9.10 -14.89 -4.58
N PRO A 129 -10.14 -15.47 -3.93
CA PRO A 129 -11.15 -14.66 -3.22
C PRO A 129 -10.58 -13.73 -2.16
N LEU A 130 -9.57 -14.16 -1.41
CA LEU A 130 -8.98 -13.33 -0.37
C LEU A 130 -8.28 -12.11 -0.95
N LEU A 131 -7.55 -12.27 -2.03
CA LEU A 131 -6.86 -11.16 -2.68
C LEU A 131 -7.87 -10.18 -3.30
N ASP A 132 -8.94 -10.68 -3.90
CA ASP A 132 -10.02 -9.86 -4.43
C ASP A 132 -10.67 -9.04 -3.31
N GLU A 133 -10.89 -9.64 -2.15
CA GLU A 133 -11.44 -8.95 -0.99
C GLU A 133 -10.51 -7.86 -0.49
N MET A 134 -9.21 -8.10 -0.45
CA MET A 134 -8.23 -7.11 -0.04
C MET A 134 -8.15 -5.95 -1.04
N THR A 135 -8.24 -6.25 -2.34
CA THR A 135 -8.29 -5.24 -3.39
C THR A 135 -9.52 -4.35 -3.20
N ARG A 136 -10.68 -4.95 -2.92
CA ARG A 136 -11.91 -4.22 -2.65
C ARG A 136 -11.77 -3.31 -1.42
N ARG A 137 -11.19 -3.82 -0.34
CA ARG A 137 -10.95 -3.02 0.88
C ARG A 137 -10.00 -1.87 0.62
N ALA A 138 -8.94 -2.10 -0.17
CA ALA A 138 -7.98 -1.06 -0.54
C ALA A 138 -8.66 0.04 -1.35
N GLN A 139 -9.51 -0.33 -2.30
CA GLN A 139 -10.29 0.63 -3.10
C GLN A 139 -11.21 1.47 -2.22
N GLU A 140 -11.91 0.84 -1.28
CA GLU A 140 -12.79 1.56 -0.35
C GLU A 140 -12.03 2.56 0.51
N LYS A 141 -10.87 2.16 1.07
CA LYS A 141 -10.05 3.05 1.89
C LYS A 141 -9.56 4.27 1.11
N LEU A 142 -9.12 4.05 -0.13
CA LEU A 142 -8.66 5.14 -0.99
C LEU A 142 -9.81 6.06 -1.38
N LEU A 143 -10.98 5.52 -1.67
CA LEU A 143 -12.17 6.30 -2.01
C LEU A 143 -12.59 7.18 -0.84
N VAL A 144 -12.61 6.65 0.38
CA VAL A 144 -12.93 7.43 1.58
C VAL A 144 -11.94 8.58 1.76
N GLY A 145 -10.64 8.33 1.55
CA GLY A 145 -9.62 9.37 1.60
C GLY A 145 -9.84 10.46 0.57
N GLN A 146 -10.20 10.11 -0.67
CA GLN A 146 -10.50 11.06 -1.72
C GLN A 146 -11.74 11.91 -1.42
N VAL A 147 -12.80 11.29 -0.93
CA VAL A 147 -14.03 12.00 -0.53
C VAL A 147 -13.73 13.00 0.59
N GLY A 148 -12.97 12.60 1.60
CA GLY A 148 -12.56 13.50 2.69
C GLY A 148 -11.79 14.71 2.18
N ARG A 149 -10.87 14.51 1.23
CA ARG A 149 -10.11 15.59 0.62
C ARG A 149 -11.00 16.54 -0.18
N GLU A 150 -11.94 16.02 -0.96
CA GLU A 150 -12.89 16.84 -1.72
C GLU A 150 -13.75 17.72 -0.80
N ILE A 151 -14.22 17.16 0.31
CA ILE A 151 -14.99 17.91 1.30
C ILE A 151 -14.15 19.04 1.89
N GLN A 152 -12.90 18.78 2.26
CA GLN A 152 -11.99 19.80 2.79
C GLN A 152 -11.75 20.92 1.78
N ASN A 153 -11.52 20.57 0.51
CA ASN A 153 -11.33 21.57 -0.55
C ASN A 153 -12.56 22.44 -0.74
N ASN A 154 -13.74 21.84 -0.73
CA ASN A 154 -15.01 22.56 -0.85
C ASN A 154 -15.22 23.53 0.33
N LEU A 155 -14.91 23.11 1.54
CA LEU A 155 -15.01 23.97 2.72
C LEU A 155 -14.05 25.15 2.61
N ALA A 156 -12.81 24.94 2.18
CA ALA A 156 -11.83 26.00 1.98
C ALA A 156 -12.31 27.02 0.93
N GLN A 157 -12.91 26.57 -0.16
CA GLN A 157 -13.49 27.45 -1.17
C GLN A 157 -14.65 28.29 -0.62
N ILE A 158 -15.50 27.70 0.20
CA ILE A 158 -16.63 28.40 0.85
C ILE A 158 -16.09 29.48 1.78
N GLU A 159 -15.10 29.17 2.59
CA GLU A 159 -14.47 30.14 3.50
C GLU A 159 -13.88 31.34 2.74
N GLN A 160 -13.18 31.09 1.63
CA GLN A 160 -12.63 32.15 0.79
C GLN A 160 -13.72 33.02 0.18
N ALA A 161 -14.80 32.42 -0.28
CA ALA A 161 -15.94 33.15 -0.84
C ALA A 161 -16.60 34.04 0.20
N LEU A 162 -16.75 33.55 1.44
CA LEU A 162 -17.31 34.33 2.56
C LEU A 162 -16.39 35.48 2.93
N ASP A 163 -15.09 35.28 3.04
CA ASP A 163 -14.11 36.32 3.30
C ASP A 163 -14.19 37.41 2.25
N GLY A 164 -14.27 37.07 1.00
CA GLY A 164 -14.43 38.02 -0.12
C GLY A 164 -15.74 38.81 -0.04
N PHE A 165 -16.79 38.18 0.45
CA PHE A 165 -18.10 38.82 0.59
C PHE A 165 -18.13 39.85 1.72
N PHE A 166 -17.45 39.58 2.84
CA PHE A 166 -17.45 40.47 4.00
C PHE A 166 -16.36 41.57 3.97
N ARG A 167 -15.53 41.56 2.97
CA ARG A 167 -14.55 42.63 2.74
C ARG A 167 -15.15 43.65 1.78
#